data_68db2723d043089e61a60dbc715cce05
#
_entry.id   68db2723d043089e61a60dbc715cce05
#
_cell.length_a   1.000
_cell.length_b   1.000
_cell.length_c   1.000
_cell.angle_alpha   90.00
_cell.angle_beta   90.00
_cell.angle_gamma   90.00
#
_symmetry.space_group_name_H-M   'P 1'
#
loop_
_entity.id
_entity.type
_entity.pdbx_description
1 polymer ?
#
loop_
_entity_poly.entity_id
_entity_poly.type
_entity_poly.pdbx_seq_one_letter_code
_entity_poly.pdbx_strand_id
1 'polypeptide(L)'
;MINAYQHKKRWNYILLTFAIVIASGSLLYTNYLVRNIEHSERTRAQVWAMGMRQIIASDDNDDLPFATAVRDSSIVPAIVTDAKGEIVTAKGLDTTKTWLEGASNEKKTLKYDPQYFKDMLETMEAQSHEPIKINLRGIGDELIYYKDSDLLSELRVFPYIQLSVIAVFLLLAYSTFNSSRKSEQNQVWVGLAKETAHQLGTPISSLMAWVELIKDKFNAEDDPLVAEMENDIKRLEIVADRFSKIGSKPKLEVHSVYDVINDFVDYFKVRVSNNISFEMAGNRDLKAGLNLPLFDWVLENLLKNAVNAIDGKGKIKVDITTNKVKDQVFIDVTDTGKGIPRSKFITVFQPGYTTRKRGWGLGLSLTKRMVENYHDGHIVVRDSELGKGTTFRITLKNIRNEQQTQS
;
A
#
# COMPACT_ATOMS: atom_id res chain seq x y z
N MET A 1 3.18 1.32 29.17
CA MET A 1 2.97 0.97 27.75
C MET A 1 1.89 1.81 27.04
N ILE A 2 0.78 2.14 27.69
CA ILE A 2 -0.32 2.94 27.09
C ILE A 2 0.13 4.35 26.67
N ASN A 3 1.02 4.99 27.42
CA ASN A 3 1.52 6.35 27.11
C ASN A 3 2.41 6.40 25.84
N ALA A 4 3.24 5.41 25.58
CA ALA A 4 4.09 5.37 24.40
C ALA A 4 3.27 5.22 23.08
N TYR A 5 2.17 4.47 23.15
CA TYR A 5 1.26 4.27 22.03
C TYR A 5 0.50 5.56 21.66
N GLN A 6 0.03 6.31 22.66
CA GLN A 6 -0.64 7.60 22.42
C GLN A 6 0.31 8.67 21.88
N HIS A 7 1.57 8.69 22.34
CA HIS A 7 2.59 9.61 21.81
C HIS A 7 2.88 9.32 20.33
N LYS A 8 3.10 8.07 19.92
CA LYS A 8 3.36 7.70 18.51
C LYS A 8 2.19 8.07 17.59
N LYS A 9 0.93 7.90 18.04
CA LYS A 9 -0.24 8.31 17.27
C LYS A 9 -0.33 9.83 17.09
N ARG A 10 0.03 10.60 18.12
CA ARG A 10 0.09 12.07 18.06
C ARG A 10 1.15 12.55 17.06
N TRP A 11 2.32 11.91 17.00
CA TRP A 11 3.37 12.24 16.05
C TRP A 11 2.91 12.11 14.59
N ASN A 12 2.12 11.10 14.26
CA ASN A 12 1.58 10.95 12.90
C ASN A 12 0.62 12.07 12.53
N TYR A 13 -0.24 12.49 13.45
CA TYR A 13 -1.11 13.63 13.20
C TYR A 13 -0.32 14.93 13.07
N ILE A 14 0.73 15.12 13.87
CA ILE A 14 1.63 16.28 13.78
C ILE A 14 2.33 16.31 12.40
N LEU A 15 2.90 15.19 11.95
CA LEU A 15 3.54 15.09 10.65
C LEU A 15 2.56 15.34 9.50
N LEU A 16 1.36 14.77 9.56
CA LEU A 16 0.31 14.99 8.57
C LEU A 16 -0.13 16.46 8.53
N THR A 17 -0.38 17.06 9.70
CA THR A 17 -0.75 18.48 9.81
C THR A 17 0.36 19.37 9.25
N PHE A 18 1.62 19.07 9.58
CA PHE A 18 2.77 19.81 9.08
C PHE A 18 2.91 19.71 7.56
N ALA A 19 2.71 18.51 7.00
CA ALA A 19 2.70 18.30 5.55
C ALA A 19 1.58 19.09 4.85
N ILE A 20 0.38 19.14 5.45
CA ILE A 20 -0.75 19.91 4.92
C ILE A 20 -0.45 21.41 4.98
N VAL A 21 0.13 21.90 6.07
CA VAL A 21 0.51 23.33 6.22
C VAL A 21 1.55 23.73 5.18
N ILE A 22 2.59 22.91 4.98
CA ILE A 22 3.63 23.16 3.97
C ILE A 22 3.00 23.14 2.56
N ALA A 23 2.20 22.13 2.23
CA ALA A 23 1.55 22.02 0.92
C ALA A 23 0.65 23.22 0.64
N SER A 24 -0.19 23.61 1.62
CA SER A 24 -1.09 24.75 1.49
C SER A 24 -0.34 26.08 1.37
N GLY A 25 0.69 26.28 2.21
CA GLY A 25 1.52 27.49 2.16
C GLY A 25 2.26 27.64 0.83
N SER A 26 2.82 26.54 0.33
CA SER A 26 3.49 26.54 -0.97
C SER A 26 2.53 26.78 -2.13
N LEU A 27 1.34 26.16 -2.14
CA LEU A 27 0.29 26.41 -3.13
C LEU A 27 -0.13 27.89 -3.17
N LEU A 28 -0.38 28.47 -1.99
CA LEU A 28 -0.76 29.88 -1.89
C LEU A 28 0.36 30.80 -2.40
N TYR A 29 1.61 30.50 -2.03
CA TYR A 29 2.76 31.27 -2.47
C TYR A 29 3.01 31.15 -3.98
N THR A 30 2.92 29.94 -4.55
CA THR A 30 3.06 29.74 -5.99
C THR A 30 1.95 30.43 -6.77
N ASN A 31 0.71 30.36 -6.32
CA ASN A 31 -0.41 31.10 -6.94
C ASN A 31 -0.21 32.62 -6.87
N TYR A 32 0.33 33.12 -5.77
CA TYR A 32 0.69 34.53 -5.66
C TYR A 32 1.78 34.92 -6.68
N LEU A 33 2.83 34.11 -6.80
CA LEU A 33 3.90 34.34 -7.76
C LEU A 33 3.39 34.31 -9.22
N VAL A 34 2.59 33.30 -9.57
CA VAL A 34 1.99 33.18 -10.89
C VAL A 34 1.20 34.42 -11.26
N ARG A 35 0.31 34.88 -10.37
CA ARG A 35 -0.49 36.10 -10.61
C ARG A 35 0.35 37.36 -10.77
N ASN A 36 1.42 37.50 -9.98
CA ASN A 36 2.31 38.66 -10.07
C ASN A 36 3.10 38.67 -11.37
N ILE A 37 3.62 37.51 -11.80
CA ILE A 37 4.36 37.40 -13.07
C ILE A 37 3.43 37.63 -14.24
N GLU A 38 2.24 37.02 -14.26
CA GLU A 38 1.22 37.23 -15.29
C GLU A 38 0.85 38.71 -15.43
N HIS A 39 0.63 39.41 -14.31
CA HIS A 39 0.37 40.85 -14.34
C HIS A 39 1.56 41.64 -14.87
N SER A 40 2.77 41.31 -14.50
CA SER A 40 4.01 41.93 -14.99
C SER A 40 4.18 41.71 -16.50
N GLU A 41 3.95 40.48 -16.99
CA GLU A 41 4.05 40.16 -18.42
C GLU A 41 2.99 40.91 -19.24
N ARG A 42 1.77 40.96 -18.76
CA ARG A 42 0.70 41.75 -19.42
C ARG A 42 1.08 43.24 -19.47
N THR A 43 1.60 43.81 -18.40
CA THR A 43 2.04 45.20 -18.37
C THR A 43 3.19 45.45 -19.35
N ARG A 44 4.15 44.54 -19.45
CA ARG A 44 5.25 44.65 -20.43
C ARG A 44 4.74 44.58 -21.88
N ALA A 45 3.80 43.65 -22.18
CA ALA A 45 3.17 43.58 -23.47
C ALA A 45 2.39 44.86 -23.84
N GLN A 46 1.69 45.48 -22.85
CA GLN A 46 1.02 46.76 -23.06
C GLN A 46 1.97 47.91 -23.32
N VAL A 47 3.08 48.00 -22.56
CA VAL A 47 4.13 49.04 -22.76
C VAL A 47 4.77 48.88 -24.12
N TRP A 48 5.06 47.63 -24.54
CA TRP A 48 5.58 47.35 -25.86
C TRP A 48 4.59 47.77 -26.97
N ALA A 49 3.31 47.45 -26.83
CA ALA A 49 2.22 47.83 -27.70
C ALA A 49 2.13 49.36 -27.85
N MET A 50 2.26 50.10 -26.75
CA MET A 50 2.26 51.56 -26.77
C MET A 50 3.48 52.12 -27.50
N GLY A 51 4.67 51.54 -27.31
CA GLY A 51 5.88 51.93 -28.01
C GLY A 51 5.77 51.70 -29.54
N MET A 52 5.23 50.57 -29.94
CA MET A 52 4.98 50.27 -31.36
C MET A 52 3.99 51.24 -31.98
N ARG A 53 2.89 51.55 -31.24
CA ARG A 53 1.93 52.56 -31.70
C ARG A 53 2.56 53.93 -31.94
N GLN A 54 3.47 54.36 -31.06
CA GLN A 54 4.17 55.64 -31.19
C GLN A 54 5.09 55.65 -32.41
N ILE A 55 5.83 54.57 -32.68
CA ILE A 55 6.68 54.43 -33.86
C ILE A 55 5.90 54.47 -35.16
N ILE A 56 4.76 53.79 -35.21
CA ILE A 56 3.90 53.72 -36.42
C ILE A 56 3.20 55.04 -36.68
N ALA A 57 2.85 55.79 -35.63
CA ALA A 57 2.14 57.08 -35.73
C ALA A 57 3.04 58.28 -35.99
N SER A 58 4.36 58.12 -35.96
CA SER A 58 5.34 59.19 -36.20
C SER A 58 5.74 59.30 -37.66
N ASP A 59 6.09 60.55 -38.11
CA ASP A 59 6.67 60.78 -39.43
C ASP A 59 8.11 60.30 -39.52
N ASP A 60 8.58 59.96 -40.74
CA ASP A 60 9.92 59.39 -41.00
C ASP A 60 11.13 60.24 -40.48
N ASN A 61 10.90 61.48 -40.05
CA ASN A 61 11.89 62.38 -39.49
C ASN A 61 11.89 62.53 -37.98
N ASP A 62 10.98 61.86 -37.27
CA ASP A 62 10.88 61.93 -35.79
C ASP A 62 11.91 61.00 -35.13
N ASP A 63 12.80 61.56 -34.35
CA ASP A 63 13.72 60.79 -33.52
C ASP A 63 12.97 60.29 -32.23
N LEU A 64 12.68 58.99 -32.21
CA LEU A 64 11.93 58.34 -31.13
C LEU A 64 12.78 57.35 -30.33
N PRO A 65 13.84 57.79 -29.64
CA PRO A 65 14.76 56.89 -28.97
C PRO A 65 14.10 56.07 -27.87
N PHE A 66 13.09 56.65 -27.19
CA PHE A 66 12.37 55.93 -26.14
C PHE A 66 11.49 54.81 -26.73
N ALA A 67 10.71 55.09 -27.74
CA ALA A 67 9.82 54.10 -28.36
C ALA A 67 10.63 52.95 -28.99
N THR A 68 11.78 53.27 -29.60
CA THR A 68 12.72 52.28 -30.16
C THR A 68 13.33 51.41 -29.05
N ALA A 69 13.76 52.02 -27.92
CA ALA A 69 14.28 51.29 -26.77
C ALA A 69 13.23 50.35 -26.13
N VAL A 70 11.98 50.79 -26.03
CA VAL A 70 10.87 49.98 -25.53
C VAL A 70 10.61 48.80 -26.51
N ARG A 71 10.57 49.07 -27.81
CA ARG A 71 10.41 47.99 -28.83
C ARG A 71 11.50 46.94 -28.67
N ASP A 72 12.74 47.37 -28.50
CA ASP A 72 13.88 46.45 -28.47
C ASP A 72 14.06 45.73 -27.12
N SER A 73 13.53 46.30 -26.02
CA SER A 73 13.66 45.76 -24.67
C SER A 73 12.63 44.68 -24.32
N SER A 74 11.53 44.55 -25.07
CA SER A 74 10.49 43.56 -24.74
C SER A 74 10.97 42.12 -24.99
N ILE A 75 10.83 41.28 -23.97
CA ILE A 75 11.23 39.84 -23.98
C ILE A 75 10.01 38.94 -24.20
N VAL A 76 8.81 39.47 -24.17
CA VAL A 76 7.57 38.68 -24.29
C VAL A 76 7.35 38.34 -25.78
N PRO A 77 7.22 37.03 -26.15
CA PRO A 77 6.86 36.66 -27.51
C PRO A 77 5.49 37.22 -27.91
N ALA A 78 5.44 37.96 -29.01
CA ALA A 78 4.22 38.63 -29.41
C ALA A 78 4.07 38.58 -30.94
N ILE A 79 2.81 38.53 -31.40
CA ILE A 79 2.38 38.62 -32.80
C ILE A 79 1.40 39.78 -32.93
N VAL A 80 1.63 40.66 -33.89
CA VAL A 80 0.71 41.75 -34.21
C VAL A 80 -0.04 41.36 -35.51
N THR A 81 -1.37 41.43 -35.46
CA THR A 81 -2.20 41.22 -36.63
C THR A 81 -3.01 42.47 -36.97
N ASP A 82 -3.37 42.63 -38.21
CA ASP A 82 -4.33 43.64 -38.63
C ASP A 82 -5.79 43.27 -38.28
N ALA A 83 -6.74 44.12 -38.58
CA ALA A 83 -8.16 43.85 -38.36
C ALA A 83 -8.73 42.66 -39.18
N LYS A 84 -7.99 42.16 -40.17
CA LYS A 84 -8.35 40.99 -40.97
C LYS A 84 -7.69 39.70 -40.44
N GLY A 85 -6.84 39.81 -39.43
CA GLY A 85 -6.08 38.69 -38.87
C GLY A 85 -4.78 38.37 -39.62
N GLU A 86 -4.35 39.25 -40.57
CA GLU A 86 -3.07 39.10 -41.24
C GLU A 86 -1.92 39.60 -40.35
N ILE A 87 -0.78 38.86 -40.35
CA ILE A 87 0.35 39.14 -39.48
C ILE A 87 1.11 40.36 -40.03
N VAL A 88 1.18 41.41 -39.24
CA VAL A 88 1.92 42.63 -39.52
C VAL A 88 3.39 42.52 -39.09
N THR A 89 3.59 42.07 -37.86
CA THR A 89 4.93 41.88 -37.28
C THR A 89 4.90 40.86 -36.14
N ALA A 90 6.05 40.35 -35.78
CA ALA A 90 6.22 39.44 -34.67
C ALA A 90 7.54 39.69 -33.96
N LYS A 91 7.62 39.37 -32.66
CA LYS A 91 8.82 39.50 -31.87
C LYS A 91 8.97 38.35 -30.85
N GLY A 92 10.21 38.00 -30.54
CA GLY A 92 10.52 37.00 -29.55
C GLY A 92 10.19 35.56 -29.94
N LEU A 93 9.96 35.32 -31.23
CA LEU A 93 9.69 34.01 -31.81
C LEU A 93 10.97 33.39 -32.40
N ASP A 94 10.91 32.13 -32.78
CA ASP A 94 12.03 31.41 -33.36
C ASP A 94 12.51 32.11 -34.66
N THR A 95 13.70 32.68 -34.64
CA THR A 95 14.31 33.39 -35.74
C THR A 95 14.65 32.51 -36.92
N THR A 96 14.69 31.19 -36.76
CA THR A 96 14.88 30.24 -37.86
C THR A 96 13.63 30.10 -38.76
N LYS A 97 12.48 30.49 -38.22
CA LYS A 97 11.17 30.47 -38.88
C LYS A 97 10.74 31.82 -39.43
N THR A 98 11.56 32.86 -39.21
CA THR A 98 11.35 34.24 -39.69
C THR A 98 12.56 34.72 -40.44
N TRP A 99 12.37 35.34 -41.63
CA TRP A 99 13.47 35.89 -42.42
C TRP A 99 13.05 37.19 -43.07
N LEU A 100 14.05 38.05 -43.38
CA LEU A 100 13.84 39.29 -44.10
C LEU A 100 14.10 39.06 -45.58
N GLU A 101 13.10 39.28 -46.43
CA GLU A 101 13.24 39.22 -47.90
C GLU A 101 13.13 40.62 -48.48
N GLY A 102 14.07 40.98 -49.36
CA GLY A 102 14.11 42.23 -50.07
C GLY A 102 15.50 42.47 -50.70
N ALA A 103 15.55 43.06 -51.90
CA ALA A 103 16.79 43.47 -52.52
C ALA A 103 17.41 44.66 -51.76
N SER A 104 18.71 44.88 -51.92
CA SER A 104 19.54 45.83 -51.17
C SER A 104 19.07 47.30 -51.13
N ASN A 105 18.09 47.67 -51.94
CA ASN A 105 17.51 49.03 -52.03
C ASN A 105 15.97 49.08 -51.93
N GLU A 106 15.30 47.94 -51.64
CA GLU A 106 13.86 47.90 -51.43
C GLU A 106 13.52 47.67 -49.95
N LYS A 107 12.31 48.13 -49.52
CA LYS A 107 11.81 47.86 -48.15
C LYS A 107 11.87 46.39 -47.89
N LYS A 108 12.71 45.96 -46.93
CA LYS A 108 12.78 44.59 -46.44
C LYS A 108 11.44 44.20 -45.84
N THR A 109 10.81 43.18 -46.43
CA THR A 109 9.56 42.61 -45.92
C THR A 109 9.87 41.40 -45.04
N LEU A 110 9.29 41.35 -43.83
CA LEU A 110 9.40 40.19 -42.96
C LEU A 110 8.58 39.05 -43.59
N LYS A 111 9.25 37.95 -43.92
CA LYS A 111 8.58 36.70 -44.28
C LYS A 111 8.69 35.67 -43.17
N TYR A 112 7.71 34.81 -43.08
CA TYR A 112 7.55 33.83 -42.03
C TYR A 112 6.97 32.52 -42.59
N ASP A 113 7.22 31.40 -41.87
CA ASP A 113 6.58 30.11 -42.09
C ASP A 113 5.09 30.22 -41.71
N PRO A 114 4.15 30.17 -42.67
CA PRO A 114 2.73 30.40 -42.37
C PRO A 114 2.15 29.37 -41.37
N GLN A 115 2.61 28.11 -41.42
CA GLN A 115 2.12 27.07 -40.54
C GLN A 115 2.60 27.31 -39.11
N TYR A 116 3.88 27.60 -38.93
CA TYR A 116 4.44 27.89 -37.59
C TYR A 116 3.73 29.06 -36.93
N PHE A 117 3.44 30.13 -37.65
CA PHE A 117 2.78 31.30 -37.10
C PHE A 117 1.31 31.06 -36.79
N LYS A 118 0.62 30.26 -37.58
CA LYS A 118 -0.74 29.85 -37.31
C LYS A 118 -0.83 29.02 -36.05
N ASP A 119 0.03 28.03 -35.90
CA ASP A 119 0.10 27.18 -34.70
C ASP A 119 0.45 28.00 -33.43
N MET A 120 1.33 29.02 -33.60
CA MET A 120 1.71 29.90 -32.51
C MET A 120 0.57 30.85 -32.14
N LEU A 121 -0.18 31.37 -33.09
CA LEU A 121 -1.35 32.22 -32.85
C LEU A 121 -2.44 31.43 -32.10
N GLU A 122 -2.75 30.22 -32.57
CA GLU A 122 -3.68 29.31 -31.88
C GLU A 122 -3.23 29.01 -30.46
N THR A 123 -1.92 28.85 -30.25
CA THR A 123 -1.36 28.65 -28.91
C THR A 123 -1.57 29.88 -28.00
N MET A 124 -1.34 31.08 -28.56
CA MET A 124 -1.55 32.34 -27.82
C MET A 124 -3.03 32.59 -27.49
N GLU A 125 -3.94 32.27 -28.42
CA GLU A 125 -5.39 32.36 -28.20
C GLU A 125 -5.85 31.34 -27.15
N ALA A 126 -5.32 30.10 -27.16
CA ALA A 126 -5.66 29.06 -26.20
C ALA A 126 -5.23 29.42 -24.77
N GLN A 127 -4.23 30.28 -24.56
CA GLN A 127 -3.82 30.78 -23.26
C GLN A 127 -4.80 31.78 -22.64
N SER A 128 -5.92 32.07 -23.32
CA SER A 128 -7.05 32.90 -22.82
C SER A 128 -6.68 34.35 -22.49
N HIS A 129 -5.63 34.89 -23.12
CA HIS A 129 -5.33 36.31 -23.02
C HIS A 129 -6.15 37.09 -24.04
N GLU A 130 -6.93 38.06 -23.56
CA GLU A 130 -7.58 39.01 -24.46
C GLU A 130 -6.48 39.79 -25.25
N PRO A 131 -6.51 39.78 -26.60
CA PRO A 131 -5.55 40.50 -27.40
C PRO A 131 -5.57 42.00 -27.05
N ILE A 132 -4.42 42.62 -27.01
CA ILE A 132 -4.30 44.06 -26.75
C ILE A 132 -4.63 44.80 -28.04
N LYS A 133 -5.74 45.57 -27.99
CA LYS A 133 -6.19 46.39 -29.16
C LYS A 133 -5.44 47.71 -29.23
N ILE A 134 -4.84 47.97 -30.40
CA ILE A 134 -4.24 49.27 -30.71
C ILE A 134 -5.01 49.89 -31.88
N ASN A 135 -5.53 51.08 -31.66
CA ASN A 135 -6.16 51.86 -32.72
C ASN A 135 -5.13 52.79 -33.34
N LEU A 136 -4.85 52.61 -34.59
CA LEU A 136 -3.90 53.40 -35.37
C LEU A 136 -4.66 54.34 -36.29
N ARG A 137 -4.49 55.67 -36.06
CA ARG A 137 -5.13 56.69 -36.94
C ARG A 137 -4.71 56.53 -38.39
N GLY A 138 -5.65 56.09 -39.25
CA GLY A 138 -5.45 55.98 -40.68
C GLY A 138 -5.07 54.55 -41.19
N ILE A 139 -4.78 53.59 -40.32
CA ILE A 139 -4.38 52.23 -40.71
C ILE A 139 -5.43 51.19 -40.25
N GLY A 140 -6.16 51.49 -39.15
CA GLY A 140 -7.16 50.58 -38.58
C GLY A 140 -6.80 50.07 -37.19
N ASP A 141 -7.56 49.09 -36.72
CA ASP A 141 -7.32 48.42 -35.43
C ASP A 141 -6.34 47.27 -35.63
N GLU A 142 -5.26 47.22 -34.84
CA GLU A 142 -4.36 46.12 -34.76
C GLU A 142 -4.53 45.34 -33.46
N LEU A 143 -4.35 44.04 -33.49
CA LEU A 143 -4.45 43.14 -32.35
C LEU A 143 -3.08 42.56 -32.01
N ILE A 144 -2.68 42.68 -30.77
CA ILE A 144 -1.43 42.08 -30.28
C ILE A 144 -1.78 40.85 -29.43
N TYR A 145 -1.31 39.72 -29.90
CA TYR A 145 -1.31 38.47 -29.22
C TYR A 145 0.06 38.26 -28.56
N TYR A 146 0.07 37.76 -27.33
CA TYR A 146 1.32 37.45 -26.63
C TYR A 146 1.24 36.11 -25.95
N LYS A 147 2.38 35.44 -25.86
CA LYS A 147 2.51 34.13 -25.20
C LYS A 147 3.06 34.33 -23.79
N ASP A 148 2.58 33.51 -22.85
CA ASP A 148 3.20 33.36 -21.53
C ASP A 148 4.69 32.98 -21.66
N SER A 149 5.53 33.50 -20.81
CA SER A 149 6.92 33.07 -20.76
C SER A 149 7.04 31.59 -20.35
N ASP A 150 8.12 30.96 -20.75
CA ASP A 150 8.40 29.59 -20.36
C ASP A 150 8.44 29.44 -18.82
N LEU A 151 8.96 30.48 -18.13
CA LEU A 151 8.98 30.55 -16.66
C LEU A 151 7.56 30.50 -16.06
N LEU A 152 6.61 31.24 -16.62
CA LEU A 152 5.23 31.25 -16.12
C LEU A 152 4.56 29.88 -16.34
N SER A 153 4.82 29.27 -17.49
CA SER A 153 4.32 27.92 -17.81
C SER A 153 4.87 26.85 -16.87
N GLU A 154 6.17 26.90 -16.55
CA GLU A 154 6.81 26.00 -15.59
C GLU A 154 6.23 26.19 -14.18
N LEU A 155 6.02 27.45 -13.75
CA LEU A 155 5.45 27.76 -12.45
C LEU A 155 3.99 27.27 -12.30
N ARG A 156 3.22 27.22 -13.37
CA ARG A 156 1.86 26.64 -13.35
C ARG A 156 1.87 25.13 -13.12
N VAL A 157 2.88 24.42 -13.60
CA VAL A 157 3.02 22.96 -13.45
C VAL A 157 3.66 22.59 -12.10
N PHE A 158 4.47 23.46 -11.52
CA PHE A 158 5.22 23.22 -10.30
C PHE A 158 4.37 22.69 -9.12
N PRO A 159 3.17 23.23 -8.80
CA PRO A 159 2.33 22.72 -7.72
C PRO A 159 1.94 21.23 -7.87
N TYR A 160 1.69 20.78 -9.09
CA TYR A 160 1.32 19.39 -9.36
C TYR A 160 2.49 18.44 -9.10
N ILE A 161 3.70 18.83 -9.52
CA ILE A 161 4.92 18.08 -9.26
C ILE A 161 5.15 18.01 -7.75
N GLN A 162 5.07 19.14 -7.05
CA GLN A 162 5.27 19.22 -5.60
C GLN A 162 4.26 18.35 -4.84
N LEU A 163 2.97 18.42 -5.17
CA LEU A 163 1.94 17.59 -4.53
C LEU A 163 2.18 16.11 -4.78
N SER A 164 2.63 15.74 -5.98
CA SER A 164 2.98 14.35 -6.30
C SER A 164 4.15 13.85 -5.44
N VAL A 165 5.19 14.64 -5.27
CA VAL A 165 6.33 14.31 -4.40
C VAL A 165 5.90 14.14 -2.95
N ILE A 166 5.08 15.07 -2.44
CA ILE A 166 4.54 14.99 -1.06
C ILE A 166 3.68 13.73 -0.88
N ALA A 167 2.82 13.40 -1.86
CA ALA A 167 1.98 12.20 -1.82
C ALA A 167 2.81 10.92 -1.78
N VAL A 168 3.84 10.80 -2.62
CA VAL A 168 4.77 9.66 -2.62
C VAL A 168 5.50 9.56 -1.28
N PHE A 169 6.00 10.68 -0.74
CA PHE A 169 6.66 10.70 0.56
C PHE A 169 5.74 10.21 1.68
N LEU A 170 4.48 10.68 1.72
CA LEU A 170 3.50 10.25 2.73
C LEU A 170 3.16 8.76 2.61
N LEU A 171 3.04 8.23 1.39
CA LEU A 171 2.83 6.80 1.16
C LEU A 171 3.99 5.95 1.66
N LEU A 172 5.23 6.36 1.39
CA LEU A 172 6.43 5.67 1.87
C LEU A 172 6.53 5.73 3.39
N ALA A 173 6.30 6.91 3.99
CA ALA A 173 6.31 7.09 5.43
C ALA A 173 5.24 6.21 6.11
N TYR A 174 4.02 6.18 5.57
CA TYR A 174 2.94 5.32 6.07
C TYR A 174 3.29 3.83 5.97
N SER A 175 3.82 3.39 4.83
CA SER A 175 4.21 1.99 4.62
C SER A 175 5.30 1.55 5.59
N THR A 176 6.35 2.35 5.73
CA THR A 176 7.47 2.10 6.66
C THR A 176 6.99 2.04 8.11
N PHE A 177 6.15 3.00 8.51
CA PHE A 177 5.59 3.05 9.85
C PHE A 177 4.71 1.83 10.16
N ASN A 178 3.85 1.44 9.23
CA ASN A 178 2.98 0.28 9.40
C ASN A 178 3.78 -1.04 9.48
N SER A 179 4.84 -1.17 8.68
CA SER A 179 5.76 -2.32 8.73
C SER A 179 6.52 -2.37 10.06
N SER A 180 7.08 -1.26 10.51
CA SER A 180 7.78 -1.15 11.80
C SER A 180 6.86 -1.52 12.97
N ARG A 181 5.60 -1.06 12.94
CA ARG A 181 4.61 -1.38 13.96
C ARG A 181 4.30 -2.88 14.06
N LYS A 182 4.13 -3.54 12.92
CA LYS A 182 3.93 -4.99 12.88
C LYS A 182 5.14 -5.74 13.44
N SER A 183 6.35 -5.30 13.10
CA SER A 183 7.59 -5.89 13.62
C SER A 183 7.71 -5.72 15.13
N GLU A 184 7.46 -4.53 15.66
CA GLU A 184 7.50 -4.24 17.10
C GLU A 184 6.49 -5.09 17.89
N GLN A 185 5.25 -5.19 17.40
CA GLN A 185 4.23 -6.07 18.00
C GLN A 185 4.67 -7.53 17.98
N ASN A 186 5.29 -7.98 16.88
CA ASN A 186 5.80 -9.34 16.79
C ASN A 186 6.92 -9.60 17.80
N GLN A 187 7.87 -8.67 17.96
CA GLN A 187 8.97 -8.81 18.92
C GLN A 187 8.48 -8.89 20.37
N VAL A 188 7.52 -8.03 20.75
CA VAL A 188 6.92 -8.07 22.09
C VAL A 188 6.25 -9.42 22.37
N TRP A 189 5.50 -9.95 21.39
CA TRP A 189 4.86 -11.26 21.52
C TRP A 189 5.87 -12.40 21.64
N VAL A 190 6.96 -12.36 20.85
CA VAL A 190 8.05 -13.35 20.92
C VAL A 190 8.70 -13.32 22.28
N GLY A 191 9.02 -12.12 22.77
CA GLY A 191 9.63 -11.95 24.10
C GLY A 191 8.74 -12.49 25.22
N LEU A 192 7.43 -12.12 25.20
CA LEU A 192 6.45 -12.62 26.18
C LEU A 192 6.31 -14.15 26.11
N ALA A 193 6.19 -14.72 24.92
CA ALA A 193 6.03 -16.17 24.77
C ALA A 193 7.24 -16.92 25.30
N LYS A 194 8.47 -16.48 24.95
CA LYS A 194 9.71 -17.09 25.42
C LYS A 194 9.87 -16.98 26.93
N GLU A 195 9.60 -15.81 27.49
CA GLU A 195 9.64 -15.59 28.93
C GLU A 195 8.61 -16.44 29.66
N THR A 196 7.36 -16.48 29.16
CA THR A 196 6.30 -17.32 29.74
C THR A 196 6.69 -18.81 29.72
N ALA A 197 7.27 -19.29 28.61
CA ALA A 197 7.74 -20.66 28.51
C ALA A 197 8.83 -20.98 29.55
N HIS A 198 9.78 -20.07 29.71
CA HIS A 198 10.86 -20.23 30.69
C HIS A 198 10.33 -20.21 32.12
N GLN A 199 9.44 -19.29 32.45
CA GLN A 199 8.84 -19.16 33.76
C GLN A 199 7.89 -20.33 34.11
N LEU A 200 7.28 -20.98 33.11
CA LEU A 200 6.48 -22.18 33.29
C LEU A 200 7.33 -23.45 33.37
N GLY A 201 8.44 -23.53 32.63
CA GLY A 201 9.30 -24.71 32.60
C GLY A 201 9.87 -25.07 33.97
N THR A 202 10.30 -24.10 34.77
CA THR A 202 10.86 -24.31 36.11
C THR A 202 9.87 -24.97 37.07
N PRO A 203 8.64 -24.45 37.28
CA PRO A 203 7.66 -25.13 38.17
C PRO A 203 7.20 -26.47 37.60
N ILE A 204 7.11 -26.66 36.29
CA ILE A 204 6.73 -27.93 35.67
C ILE A 204 7.79 -29.01 36.03
N SER A 205 9.09 -28.69 35.86
CA SER A 205 10.18 -29.61 36.24
C SER A 205 10.14 -29.95 37.73
N SER A 206 9.82 -28.99 38.61
CA SER A 206 9.68 -29.25 40.04
C SER A 206 8.48 -30.15 40.35
N LEU A 207 7.34 -29.95 39.66
CA LEU A 207 6.16 -30.82 39.80
C LEU A 207 6.47 -32.26 39.33
N MET A 208 7.19 -32.45 38.24
CA MET A 208 7.63 -33.77 37.77
C MET A 208 8.50 -34.45 38.85
N ALA A 209 9.48 -33.74 39.42
CA ALA A 209 10.32 -34.26 40.46
C ALA A 209 9.52 -34.64 41.72
N TRP A 210 8.49 -33.84 42.09
CA TRP A 210 7.65 -34.18 43.22
C TRP A 210 6.77 -35.40 42.99
N VAL A 211 6.23 -35.58 41.79
CA VAL A 211 5.48 -36.78 41.43
C VAL A 211 6.36 -38.03 41.54
N GLU A 212 7.61 -37.95 41.04
CA GLU A 212 8.56 -39.04 41.18
C GLU A 212 8.87 -39.37 42.63
N LEU A 213 9.08 -38.36 43.48
CA LEU A 213 9.27 -38.55 44.93
C LEU A 213 8.03 -39.16 45.65
N ILE A 214 6.83 -38.81 45.16
CA ILE A 214 5.58 -39.41 45.71
C ILE A 214 5.51 -40.89 45.34
N LYS A 215 5.81 -41.25 44.08
CA LYS A 215 5.85 -42.63 43.60
C LYS A 215 6.81 -43.47 44.46
N ASP A 216 8.03 -43.00 44.64
CA ASP A 216 9.07 -43.71 45.39
C ASP A 216 8.72 -43.82 46.89
N LYS A 217 8.31 -42.69 47.52
CA LYS A 217 8.04 -42.62 48.95
C LYS A 217 6.84 -43.44 49.40
N PHE A 218 5.81 -43.51 48.56
CA PHE A 218 4.53 -44.17 48.89
C PHE A 218 4.33 -45.50 48.16
N ASN A 219 5.30 -45.97 47.37
CA ASN A 219 5.18 -47.14 46.46
C ASN A 219 3.94 -47.03 45.59
N ALA A 220 3.68 -45.85 45.05
CA ALA A 220 2.45 -45.51 44.33
C ALA A 220 2.66 -45.50 42.80
N GLU A 221 3.54 -46.36 42.25
CA GLU A 221 3.82 -46.45 40.82
C GLU A 221 2.58 -46.75 39.98
N ASP A 222 1.68 -47.63 40.52
CA ASP A 222 0.45 -48.02 39.82
C ASP A 222 -0.79 -47.26 40.30
N ASP A 223 -0.63 -46.17 41.08
CA ASP A 223 -1.76 -45.40 41.55
C ASP A 223 -2.38 -44.57 40.40
N PRO A 224 -3.69 -44.74 40.11
CA PRO A 224 -4.37 -44.01 39.06
C PRO A 224 -4.32 -42.47 39.21
N LEU A 225 -4.31 -41.95 40.46
CA LEU A 225 -4.22 -40.52 40.71
C LEU A 225 -2.84 -39.97 40.35
N VAL A 226 -1.78 -40.71 40.67
CA VAL A 226 -0.41 -40.36 40.33
C VAL A 226 -0.21 -40.36 38.79
N ALA A 227 -0.76 -41.36 38.12
CA ALA A 227 -0.76 -41.42 36.63
C ALA A 227 -1.52 -40.23 36.00
N GLU A 228 -2.61 -39.78 36.63
CA GLU A 228 -3.37 -38.60 36.13
C GLU A 228 -2.61 -37.31 36.39
N MET A 229 -1.94 -37.14 37.54
CA MET A 229 -1.05 -36.00 37.80
C MET A 229 0.11 -35.94 36.81
N GLU A 230 0.73 -37.06 36.50
CA GLU A 230 1.79 -37.15 35.48
C GLU A 230 1.31 -36.71 34.09
N ASN A 231 0.12 -37.18 33.72
CA ASN A 231 -0.49 -36.77 32.44
C ASN A 231 -0.79 -35.28 32.36
N ASP A 232 -1.25 -34.68 33.48
CA ASP A 232 -1.49 -33.23 33.49
C ASP A 232 -0.20 -32.42 33.47
N ILE A 233 0.86 -32.87 34.15
CA ILE A 233 2.17 -32.23 34.07
C ILE A 233 2.75 -32.33 32.66
N LYS A 234 2.66 -33.49 32.01
CA LYS A 234 3.04 -33.65 30.58
C LYS A 234 2.26 -32.71 29.65
N ARG A 235 0.98 -32.51 29.91
CA ARG A 235 0.18 -31.51 29.17
C ARG A 235 0.70 -30.10 29.35
N LEU A 236 1.07 -29.71 30.56
CA LEU A 236 1.68 -28.41 30.85
C LEU A 236 3.04 -28.25 30.17
N GLU A 237 3.87 -29.28 30.19
CA GLU A 237 5.17 -29.32 29.51
C GLU A 237 5.01 -29.09 28.00
N ILE A 238 4.07 -29.79 27.36
CA ILE A 238 3.77 -29.61 25.92
C ILE A 238 3.35 -28.15 25.63
N VAL A 239 2.57 -27.55 26.50
CA VAL A 239 2.16 -26.15 26.35
C VAL A 239 3.37 -25.22 26.49
N ALA A 240 4.22 -25.41 27.49
CA ALA A 240 5.42 -24.60 27.69
C ALA A 240 6.41 -24.75 26.52
N ASP A 241 6.64 -25.97 26.02
CA ASP A 241 7.49 -26.24 24.85
C ASP A 241 6.95 -25.52 23.58
N ARG A 242 5.64 -25.55 23.37
CA ARG A 242 5.02 -24.83 22.26
C ARG A 242 5.27 -23.33 22.34
N PHE A 243 5.15 -22.72 23.54
CA PHE A 243 5.44 -21.30 23.75
C PHE A 243 6.94 -20.98 23.54
N SER A 244 7.83 -21.88 23.95
CA SER A 244 9.29 -21.75 23.73
C SER A 244 9.67 -21.67 22.25
N LYS A 245 8.97 -22.44 21.41
CA LYS A 245 9.18 -22.46 19.95
C LYS A 245 8.67 -21.21 19.22
N ILE A 246 7.84 -20.38 19.88
CA ILE A 246 7.40 -19.11 19.35
C ILE A 246 8.60 -18.13 19.32
N GLY A 247 9.05 -17.74 18.10
CA GLY A 247 10.11 -16.75 17.94
C GLY A 247 11.45 -17.28 17.43
N SER A 248 11.66 -18.59 17.40
CA SER A 248 12.72 -19.20 16.61
C SER A 248 12.24 -19.39 15.18
N LYS A 249 13.10 -19.22 14.17
CA LYS A 249 12.78 -19.63 12.79
C LYS A 249 12.77 -21.18 12.78
N PRO A 250 11.59 -21.80 12.59
CA PRO A 250 11.53 -23.26 12.57
C PRO A 250 12.18 -23.79 11.30
N LYS A 251 12.83 -24.93 11.40
CA LYS A 251 13.26 -25.66 10.22
C LYS A 251 12.02 -26.28 9.56
N LEU A 252 11.78 -25.96 8.30
CA LEU A 252 10.73 -26.60 7.50
C LEU A 252 11.32 -27.80 6.77
N GLU A 253 10.62 -28.91 6.84
CA GLU A 253 10.94 -30.15 6.12
C GLU A 253 9.81 -30.46 5.14
N VAL A 254 10.16 -31.09 4.01
CA VAL A 254 9.16 -31.41 2.96
C VAL A 254 8.38 -32.65 3.37
N HIS A 255 7.07 -32.49 3.57
CA HIS A 255 6.17 -33.56 3.96
C HIS A 255 4.99 -33.67 3.00
N SER A 256 4.39 -34.89 2.90
CA SER A 256 3.07 -35.08 2.31
C SER A 256 2.04 -34.40 3.19
N VAL A 257 1.34 -33.42 2.63
CA VAL A 257 0.33 -32.65 3.37
C VAL A 257 -0.85 -33.57 3.77
N TYR A 258 -1.21 -34.50 2.89
CA TYR A 258 -2.30 -35.43 3.18
C TYR A 258 -1.98 -36.35 4.34
N ASP A 259 -0.79 -36.97 4.32
CA ASP A 259 -0.42 -37.95 5.35
C ASP A 259 -0.31 -37.30 6.73
N VAL A 260 0.36 -36.14 6.83
CA VAL A 260 0.49 -35.39 8.09
C VAL A 260 -0.91 -35.02 8.66
N ILE A 261 -1.82 -34.57 7.82
CA ILE A 261 -3.17 -34.19 8.29
C ILE A 261 -3.99 -35.42 8.64
N ASN A 262 -3.89 -36.49 7.85
CA ASN A 262 -4.62 -37.73 8.12
C ASN A 262 -4.20 -38.37 9.47
N ASP A 263 -2.90 -38.47 9.71
CA ASP A 263 -2.35 -39.01 10.95
C ASP A 263 -2.83 -38.18 12.17
N PHE A 264 -2.84 -36.86 12.01
CA PHE A 264 -3.33 -35.98 13.07
C PHE A 264 -4.84 -36.10 13.29
N VAL A 265 -5.64 -36.19 12.23
CA VAL A 265 -7.11 -36.37 12.31
C VAL A 265 -7.42 -37.71 12.95
N ASP A 266 -6.70 -38.79 12.60
CA ASP A 266 -6.89 -40.12 13.18
C ASP A 266 -6.55 -40.13 14.70
N TYR A 267 -5.49 -39.43 15.10
CA TYR A 267 -5.17 -39.22 16.50
C TYR A 267 -6.23 -38.40 17.24
N PHE A 268 -6.78 -37.36 16.60
CA PHE A 268 -7.70 -36.42 17.21
C PHE A 268 -9.12 -36.99 17.37
N LYS A 269 -9.63 -37.70 16.38
CA LYS A 269 -11.00 -38.24 16.36
C LYS A 269 -11.30 -39.19 17.53
N VAL A 270 -10.32 -39.97 17.99
CA VAL A 270 -10.47 -40.91 19.13
C VAL A 270 -10.75 -40.17 20.45
N ARG A 271 -10.42 -38.88 20.53
CA ARG A 271 -10.56 -38.02 21.70
C ARG A 271 -11.81 -37.14 21.70
N VAL A 272 -12.59 -37.25 20.63
CA VAL A 272 -13.81 -36.45 20.43
C VAL A 272 -15.03 -37.34 20.54
N SER A 273 -16.14 -36.77 20.96
CA SER A 273 -17.43 -37.50 21.04
C SER A 273 -17.81 -38.13 19.71
N ASN A 274 -18.33 -39.33 19.73
CA ASN A 274 -18.85 -40.06 18.55
C ASN A 274 -19.99 -39.34 17.80
N ASN A 275 -20.48 -38.25 18.35
CA ASN A 275 -21.49 -37.41 17.69
C ASN A 275 -20.93 -36.55 16.56
N ILE A 276 -19.61 -36.45 16.43
CA ILE A 276 -18.93 -35.66 15.40
C ILE A 276 -18.25 -36.62 14.41
N SER A 277 -18.66 -36.57 13.17
CA SER A 277 -18.02 -37.35 12.10
C SER A 277 -16.89 -36.57 11.44
N PHE A 278 -15.81 -37.28 11.07
CA PHE A 278 -14.66 -36.71 10.39
C PHE A 278 -14.56 -37.27 8.97
N GLU A 279 -14.36 -36.42 8.00
CA GLU A 279 -14.10 -36.80 6.61
C GLU A 279 -12.81 -36.18 6.11
N MET A 280 -11.98 -36.98 5.48
CA MET A 280 -10.76 -36.56 4.78
C MET A 280 -10.95 -36.78 3.27
N ALA A 281 -10.59 -35.77 2.49
CA ALA A 281 -10.59 -35.82 1.04
C ALA A 281 -9.40 -35.04 0.46
N GLY A 282 -8.98 -35.39 -0.73
CA GLY A 282 -8.02 -34.58 -1.47
C GLY A 282 -6.86 -35.34 -2.08
N ASN A 283 -5.92 -34.59 -2.64
CA ASN A 283 -4.78 -35.13 -3.38
C ASN A 283 -3.63 -35.49 -2.42
N ARG A 284 -3.21 -36.74 -2.47
CA ARG A 284 -2.12 -37.31 -1.65
C ARG A 284 -0.71 -36.91 -2.10
N ASP A 285 -0.56 -36.48 -3.35
CA ASP A 285 0.77 -36.18 -3.93
C ASP A 285 1.27 -34.78 -3.56
N LEU A 286 0.45 -33.97 -2.90
CA LEU A 286 0.78 -32.59 -2.57
C LEU A 286 1.75 -32.53 -1.39
N LYS A 287 2.85 -31.80 -1.58
CA LYS A 287 3.90 -31.62 -0.58
C LYS A 287 4.08 -30.18 -0.23
N ALA A 288 4.39 -29.91 1.04
CA ALA A 288 4.72 -28.56 1.52
C ALA A 288 5.86 -28.64 2.55
N GLY A 289 6.53 -27.50 2.75
CA GLY A 289 7.46 -27.34 3.84
C GLY A 289 6.71 -27.18 5.15
N LEU A 290 6.84 -28.15 6.05
CA LEU A 290 6.15 -28.17 7.34
C LEU A 290 7.13 -28.32 8.49
N ASN A 291 6.86 -27.65 9.60
CA ASN A 291 7.39 -27.98 10.90
C ASN A 291 6.30 -28.73 11.66
N LEU A 292 6.41 -30.05 11.77
CA LEU A 292 5.35 -30.92 12.28
C LEU A 292 4.78 -30.46 13.64
N PRO A 293 5.59 -30.18 14.69
CA PRO A 293 5.04 -29.74 15.99
C PRO A 293 4.21 -28.46 15.93
N LEU A 294 4.63 -27.50 15.08
CA LEU A 294 3.89 -26.24 14.93
C LEU A 294 2.66 -26.42 14.03
N PHE A 295 2.74 -27.28 13.03
CA PHE A 295 1.62 -27.56 12.16
C PHE A 295 0.53 -28.39 12.86
N ASP A 296 0.92 -29.33 13.68
CA ASP A 296 0.00 -30.09 14.57
C ASP A 296 -0.78 -29.13 15.48
N TRP A 297 -0.13 -28.10 15.98
CA TRP A 297 -0.81 -27.08 16.78
C TRP A 297 -1.82 -26.26 15.96
N VAL A 298 -1.50 -25.94 14.71
CA VAL A 298 -2.44 -25.31 13.77
C VAL A 298 -3.68 -26.18 13.60
N LEU A 299 -3.49 -27.48 13.31
CA LEU A 299 -4.58 -28.44 13.13
C LEU A 299 -5.41 -28.59 14.42
N GLU A 300 -4.74 -28.76 15.56
CA GLU A 300 -5.39 -28.88 16.85
C GLU A 300 -6.31 -27.69 17.16
N ASN A 301 -5.82 -26.45 16.94
CA ASN A 301 -6.62 -25.25 17.17
C ASN A 301 -7.83 -25.17 16.25
N LEU A 302 -7.67 -25.50 14.95
CA LEU A 302 -8.76 -25.46 13.99
C LEU A 302 -9.81 -26.54 14.30
N LEU A 303 -9.38 -27.78 14.54
CA LEU A 303 -10.28 -28.89 14.86
C LEU A 303 -10.99 -28.68 16.21
N LYS A 304 -10.29 -28.22 17.25
CA LYS A 304 -10.92 -27.82 18.53
C LYS A 304 -11.94 -26.69 18.37
N ASN A 305 -11.67 -25.74 17.46
CA ASN A 305 -12.63 -24.67 17.19
C ASN A 305 -13.86 -25.21 16.44
N ALA A 306 -13.67 -26.09 15.49
CA ALA A 306 -14.73 -26.78 14.75
C ALA A 306 -15.64 -27.61 15.71
N VAL A 307 -15.04 -28.48 16.54
CA VAL A 307 -15.75 -29.27 17.55
C VAL A 307 -16.58 -28.38 18.48
N ASN A 308 -15.99 -27.29 18.97
CA ASN A 308 -16.68 -26.37 19.87
C ASN A 308 -17.72 -25.46 19.19
N ALA A 309 -17.72 -25.37 17.87
CA ALA A 309 -18.73 -24.64 17.12
C ALA A 309 -19.96 -25.49 16.84
N ILE A 310 -19.81 -26.81 16.87
CA ILE A 310 -20.88 -27.77 16.65
C ILE A 310 -21.66 -27.99 17.96
N ASP A 311 -22.96 -27.88 17.88
CA ASP A 311 -23.88 -28.20 18.98
C ASP A 311 -24.57 -29.55 18.72
N GLY A 312 -24.32 -30.53 19.56
CA GLY A 312 -24.87 -31.90 19.42
C GLY A 312 -24.15 -32.74 18.34
N LYS A 313 -24.82 -33.05 17.26
CA LYS A 313 -24.30 -33.86 16.14
C LYS A 313 -23.82 -33.00 14.99
N GLY A 314 -22.69 -33.35 14.39
CA GLY A 314 -22.16 -32.59 13.27
C GLY A 314 -21.04 -33.31 12.54
N LYS A 315 -20.43 -32.55 11.61
CA LYS A 315 -19.39 -33.07 10.70
C LYS A 315 -18.25 -32.07 10.58
N ILE A 316 -17.05 -32.59 10.55
CA ILE A 316 -15.85 -31.87 10.22
C ILE A 316 -15.24 -32.51 8.96
N LYS A 317 -15.06 -31.72 7.90
CA LYS A 317 -14.44 -32.16 6.66
C LYS A 317 -13.12 -31.44 6.46
N VAL A 318 -12.06 -32.19 6.15
CA VAL A 318 -10.78 -31.62 5.69
C VAL A 318 -10.58 -31.98 4.23
N ASP A 319 -10.40 -30.98 3.38
CA ASP A 319 -10.25 -31.14 1.93
C ASP A 319 -8.93 -30.52 1.46
N ILE A 320 -8.09 -31.29 0.77
CA ILE A 320 -6.77 -30.89 0.31
C ILE A 320 -6.78 -30.78 -1.21
N THR A 321 -6.67 -29.56 -1.71
CA THR A 321 -6.72 -29.24 -3.13
C THR A 321 -5.51 -28.42 -3.58
N THR A 322 -5.35 -28.19 -4.87
CA THR A 322 -4.24 -27.39 -5.40
C THR A 322 -4.71 -26.33 -6.39
N ASN A 323 -4.00 -25.22 -6.40
CA ASN A 323 -4.04 -24.27 -7.51
C ASN A 323 -2.78 -24.48 -8.35
N LYS A 324 -2.91 -25.19 -9.46
CA LYS A 324 -1.79 -25.53 -10.36
C LYS A 324 -1.12 -24.29 -10.97
N VAL A 325 -1.87 -23.21 -11.18
CA VAL A 325 -1.36 -21.98 -11.80
C VAL A 325 -0.43 -21.23 -10.84
N LYS A 326 -0.80 -21.18 -9.56
CA LYS A 326 -0.03 -20.47 -8.52
C LYS A 326 0.89 -21.37 -7.70
N ASP A 327 0.96 -22.65 -8.04
CA ASP A 327 1.73 -23.68 -7.32
C ASP A 327 1.46 -23.67 -5.81
N GLN A 328 0.19 -23.73 -5.44
CA GLN A 328 -0.28 -23.62 -4.06
C GLN A 328 -1.08 -24.86 -3.65
N VAL A 329 -0.91 -25.26 -2.39
CA VAL A 329 -1.74 -26.25 -1.71
C VAL A 329 -2.78 -25.52 -0.88
N PHE A 330 -4.04 -25.89 -1.01
CA PHE A 330 -5.14 -25.43 -0.19
C PHE A 330 -5.58 -26.54 0.76
N ILE A 331 -5.71 -26.21 2.02
CA ILE A 331 -6.24 -27.09 3.07
C ILE A 331 -7.47 -26.40 3.62
N ASP A 332 -8.64 -26.95 3.33
CA ASP A 332 -9.94 -26.45 3.80
C ASP A 332 -10.41 -27.29 4.98
N VAL A 333 -10.56 -26.67 6.14
CA VAL A 333 -11.16 -27.27 7.33
C VAL A 333 -12.58 -26.71 7.48
N THR A 334 -13.58 -27.54 7.22
CA THR A 334 -15.00 -27.16 7.22
C THR A 334 -15.73 -27.83 8.38
N ASP A 335 -16.47 -27.06 9.15
CA ASP A 335 -17.37 -27.54 10.20
C ASP A 335 -18.83 -27.23 9.87
N THR A 336 -19.75 -27.95 10.50
CA THR A 336 -21.20 -27.72 10.42
C THR A 336 -21.72 -27.01 11.68
N GLY A 337 -20.91 -26.14 12.27
CA GLY A 337 -21.23 -25.47 13.52
C GLY A 337 -22.04 -24.17 13.33
N LYS A 338 -22.02 -23.33 14.37
CA LYS A 338 -22.82 -22.09 14.43
C LYS A 338 -22.46 -21.00 13.42
N GLY A 339 -21.31 -21.11 12.74
CA GLY A 339 -20.84 -20.13 11.77
C GLY A 339 -20.30 -18.84 12.38
N ILE A 340 -19.73 -18.00 11.49
CA ILE A 340 -19.10 -16.71 11.82
C ILE A 340 -19.71 -15.63 10.91
N PRO A 341 -20.18 -14.50 11.44
CA PRO A 341 -20.68 -13.39 10.62
C PRO A 341 -19.56 -12.80 9.73
N ARG A 342 -19.85 -12.42 8.49
CA ARG A 342 -18.89 -11.87 7.53
C ARG A 342 -18.10 -10.68 8.09
N SER A 343 -18.72 -9.82 8.90
CA SER A 343 -18.06 -8.68 9.55
C SER A 343 -16.95 -9.09 10.54
N LYS A 344 -16.88 -10.36 10.93
CA LYS A 344 -15.90 -10.89 11.88
C LYS A 344 -14.78 -11.71 11.24
N PHE A 345 -14.79 -11.96 9.94
CA PHE A 345 -13.80 -12.82 9.24
C PHE A 345 -12.34 -12.38 9.50
N ILE A 346 -12.09 -11.09 9.56
CA ILE A 346 -10.75 -10.55 9.89
C ILE A 346 -10.54 -10.51 11.39
N THR A 347 -11.59 -10.16 12.15
CA THR A 347 -11.51 -9.93 13.60
C THR A 347 -11.24 -11.22 14.37
N VAL A 348 -11.70 -12.39 13.89
CA VAL A 348 -11.49 -13.67 14.58
C VAL A 348 -10.02 -14.06 14.73
N PHE A 349 -9.14 -13.49 13.91
CA PHE A 349 -7.70 -13.70 14.00
C PHE A 349 -6.98 -12.66 14.88
N GLN A 350 -7.69 -11.71 15.46
CA GLN A 350 -7.09 -10.72 16.37
C GLN A 350 -6.84 -11.34 17.75
N PRO A 351 -5.69 -11.07 18.39
CA PRO A 351 -5.42 -11.52 19.74
C PRO A 351 -6.49 -11.05 20.73
N GLY A 352 -6.94 -11.95 21.59
CA GLY A 352 -7.96 -11.66 22.61
C GLY A 352 -9.41 -11.75 22.11
N TYR A 353 -9.65 -11.99 20.81
CA TYR A 353 -11.00 -12.18 20.30
C TYR A 353 -11.52 -13.57 20.67
N THR A 354 -12.61 -13.62 21.44
CA THR A 354 -13.27 -14.86 21.82
C THR A 354 -14.77 -14.65 22.03
N THR A 355 -15.55 -15.65 21.65
CA THR A 355 -16.99 -15.72 21.94
C THR A 355 -17.27 -16.66 23.13
N ARG A 356 -16.23 -17.24 23.75
CA ARG A 356 -16.35 -18.20 24.87
C ARG A 356 -16.20 -17.49 26.20
N LYS A 357 -16.99 -17.90 27.19
CA LYS A 357 -16.88 -17.40 28.58
C LYS A 357 -15.54 -17.73 29.23
N ARG A 358 -14.92 -18.85 28.86
CA ARG A 358 -13.61 -19.31 29.30
C ARG A 358 -12.73 -19.52 28.08
N GLY A 359 -11.81 -18.61 27.83
CA GLY A 359 -10.86 -18.70 26.72
C GLY A 359 -10.13 -17.38 26.54
N TRP A 360 -8.85 -17.46 26.29
CA TRP A 360 -7.95 -16.28 26.17
C TRP A 360 -8.05 -15.59 24.80
N GLY A 361 -8.81 -16.19 23.85
CA GLY A 361 -8.91 -15.64 22.48
C GLY A 361 -7.61 -15.66 21.69
N LEU A 362 -6.66 -16.53 22.05
CA LEU A 362 -5.33 -16.58 21.44
C LEU A 362 -5.20 -17.65 20.34
N GLY A 363 -6.07 -18.65 20.30
CA GLY A 363 -5.93 -19.82 19.42
C GLY A 363 -5.80 -19.45 17.94
N LEU A 364 -6.78 -18.75 17.37
CA LEU A 364 -6.76 -18.38 15.94
C LEU A 364 -5.68 -17.34 15.61
N SER A 365 -5.35 -16.46 16.53
CA SER A 365 -4.25 -15.49 16.32
C SER A 365 -2.89 -16.18 16.27
N LEU A 366 -2.67 -17.19 17.11
CA LEU A 366 -1.49 -18.05 17.08
C LEU A 366 -1.47 -18.93 15.84
N THR A 367 -2.60 -19.54 15.47
CA THR A 367 -2.75 -20.31 14.23
C THR A 367 -2.35 -19.47 13.02
N LYS A 368 -2.87 -18.24 12.91
CA LYS A 368 -2.49 -17.33 11.83
C LYS A 368 -1.00 -17.06 11.80
N ARG A 369 -0.42 -16.80 12.95
CA ARG A 369 1.02 -16.56 13.05
C ARG A 369 1.86 -17.76 12.64
N MET A 370 1.49 -18.98 13.05
CA MET A 370 2.19 -20.20 12.67
C MET A 370 2.14 -20.44 11.17
N VAL A 371 0.98 -20.23 10.55
CA VAL A 371 0.81 -20.38 9.11
C VAL A 371 1.58 -19.29 8.37
N GLU A 372 1.41 -18.00 8.74
CA GLU A 372 1.93 -16.89 7.95
C GLU A 372 3.42 -16.60 8.22
N ASN A 373 3.90 -16.68 9.48
CA ASN A 373 5.26 -16.29 9.81
C ASN A 373 6.22 -17.48 9.83
N TYR A 374 5.72 -18.71 10.02
CA TYR A 374 6.58 -19.88 10.19
C TYR A 374 6.49 -20.89 9.04
N HIS A 375 5.39 -20.88 8.26
CA HIS A 375 5.20 -21.76 7.11
C HIS A 375 5.08 -21.00 5.79
N ASP A 376 5.33 -19.67 5.79
CA ASP A 376 5.20 -18.78 4.61
C ASP A 376 3.86 -18.98 3.86
N GLY A 377 2.82 -19.32 4.62
CA GLY A 377 1.47 -19.58 4.12
C GLY A 377 0.52 -18.42 4.37
N HIS A 378 -0.76 -18.69 4.16
CA HIS A 378 -1.83 -17.75 4.44
C HIS A 378 -3.05 -18.48 5.00
N ILE A 379 -3.75 -17.88 5.98
CA ILE A 379 -4.99 -18.45 6.54
C ILE A 379 -6.12 -17.41 6.55
N VAL A 380 -7.29 -17.87 6.11
CA VAL A 380 -8.50 -17.03 6.06
C VAL A 380 -9.75 -17.84 6.44
N VAL A 381 -10.81 -17.15 6.84
CA VAL A 381 -12.15 -17.68 6.74
C VAL A 381 -12.56 -17.60 5.28
N ARG A 382 -12.61 -18.74 4.60
CA ARG A 382 -12.98 -18.83 3.18
C ARG A 382 -14.45 -18.56 2.98
N ASP A 383 -15.27 -19.24 3.79
CA ASP A 383 -16.71 -19.14 3.77
C ASP A 383 -17.29 -19.44 5.15
N SER A 384 -18.37 -18.78 5.51
CA SER A 384 -19.12 -19.08 6.72
C SER A 384 -20.51 -18.47 6.67
N GLU A 385 -21.49 -19.24 7.12
CA GLU A 385 -22.89 -18.82 7.23
C GLU A 385 -23.41 -19.21 8.61
N LEU A 386 -24.12 -18.29 9.25
CA LEU A 386 -24.68 -18.52 10.57
C LEU A 386 -25.64 -19.71 10.56
N GLY A 387 -25.41 -20.67 11.46
CA GLY A 387 -26.20 -21.90 11.57
C GLY A 387 -25.86 -22.99 10.54
N LYS A 388 -24.93 -22.75 9.60
CA LYS A 388 -24.53 -23.77 8.60
C LYS A 388 -23.08 -24.24 8.76
N GLY A 389 -22.22 -23.39 9.35
CA GLY A 389 -20.84 -23.75 9.64
C GLY A 389 -19.81 -22.77 9.10
N THR A 390 -18.53 -23.15 9.19
CA THR A 390 -17.37 -22.35 8.78
C THR A 390 -16.38 -23.18 8.03
N THR A 391 -15.77 -22.60 6.99
CA THR A 391 -14.60 -23.14 6.29
C THR A 391 -13.39 -22.23 6.50
N PHE A 392 -12.38 -22.75 7.19
CA PHE A 392 -11.06 -22.12 7.24
C PHE A 392 -10.20 -22.67 6.12
N ARG A 393 -9.54 -21.79 5.38
CA ARG A 393 -8.57 -22.15 4.34
C ARG A 393 -7.17 -21.80 4.76
N ILE A 394 -6.26 -22.78 4.75
CA ILE A 394 -4.83 -22.60 4.80
C ILE A 394 -4.30 -22.73 3.36
N THR A 395 -3.43 -21.80 2.97
CA THR A 395 -2.72 -21.82 1.70
C THR A 395 -1.23 -21.96 1.97
N LEU A 396 -0.58 -22.96 1.41
CA LEU A 396 0.86 -23.21 1.49
C LEU A 396 1.47 -23.25 0.09
N LYS A 397 2.78 -23.06 -0.02
CA LYS A 397 3.51 -23.27 -1.27
C LYS A 397 3.63 -24.77 -1.53
N ASN A 398 3.27 -25.20 -2.73
CA ASN A 398 3.45 -26.58 -3.16
C ASN A 398 4.94 -26.81 -3.52
N ILE A 399 5.53 -27.87 -3.00
CA ILE A 399 6.92 -28.24 -3.31
C ILE A 399 6.86 -29.49 -4.21
N ARG A 400 7.07 -29.27 -5.51
CA ARG A 400 7.18 -30.37 -6.48
C ARG A 400 8.57 -31.01 -6.36
N ASN A 401 8.65 -32.33 -6.43
CA ASN A 401 9.92 -33.02 -6.61
C ASN A 401 10.46 -32.68 -8.01
N GLU A 402 11.54 -31.91 -8.10
CA GLU A 402 12.23 -31.59 -9.37
C GLU A 402 12.89 -32.80 -10.06
N GLN A 403 12.64 -34.03 -9.62
CA GLN A 403 13.29 -35.26 -10.14
C GLN A 403 12.51 -36.02 -11.21
N GLN A 404 11.41 -35.47 -11.79
CA GLN A 404 10.67 -36.17 -12.86
C GLN A 404 10.73 -35.49 -14.25
N THR A 405 11.68 -34.58 -14.50
CA THR A 405 11.80 -33.95 -15.82
C THR A 405 13.17 -34.19 -16.46
N GLN A 406 13.81 -35.35 -16.20
CA GLN A 406 14.93 -35.87 -16.99
C GLN A 406 14.70 -37.37 -17.23
N SER A 407 13.83 -37.65 -18.16
CA SER A 407 13.74 -38.95 -18.87
C SER A 407 13.21 -38.68 -20.28
#